data_beb40e5506c9369674928224b349d534
#
_entry.id   beb40e5506c9369674928224b349d534
#
_cell.length_a   1.000
_cell.length_b   1.000
_cell.length_c   1.000
_cell.angle_alpha   90.00
_cell.angle_beta   90.00
_cell.angle_gamma   90.00
#
_symmetry.space_group_name_H-M   'P 1'
#
loop_
_entity.id
_entity.type
_entity.pdbx_description
1 polymer ?
#
loop_
_entity_poly.entity_id
_entity_poly.type
_entity_poly.pdbx_seq_one_letter_code
_entity_poly.pdbx_strand_id
1 'polypeptide(L)'
;MSVNQETFELNFYKWEKEFKDKPYLRQPIGEAWEEYTWGQVGDMARRLASGLKSLNLRESAHIGIYSKNCREWIISDLAIVMAGYVSVPFFPSLNGKELSYIMDYGDVDALFVGKIETWDEIKNDLSDEMPIIRFPKYDGCSDVTKGYEWHEFINNHDPIQNPHTPKLSDLWTIIFTSGT
;
A
#
# COMPACT_ATOMS: atom_id res chain seq x y z
N MET A 1 35.48 -0.75 7.67
CA MET A 1 34.68 -0.59 6.48
C MET A 1 33.29 -0.16 6.95
N SER A 2 32.89 1.10 6.77
CA SER A 2 31.52 1.54 7.06
C SER A 2 30.62 0.87 6.02
N VAL A 3 29.79 -0.05 6.46
CA VAL A 3 28.68 -0.55 5.63
C VAL A 3 27.81 0.68 5.34
N ASN A 4 27.72 1.09 4.09
CA ASN A 4 26.82 2.14 3.66
C ASN A 4 25.41 1.57 3.82
N GLN A 5 24.78 1.84 4.96
CA GLN A 5 23.43 1.36 5.26
C GLN A 5 22.47 2.27 4.50
N GLU A 6 22.01 1.80 3.34
CA GLU A 6 20.95 2.45 2.56
C GLU A 6 19.61 1.87 2.98
N THR A 7 18.54 2.69 2.96
CA THR A 7 17.17 2.18 3.17
C THR A 7 16.73 1.32 2.00
N PHE A 8 15.69 0.50 2.20
CA PHE A 8 15.12 -0.31 1.14
C PHE A 8 14.69 0.54 -0.07
N GLU A 9 14.08 1.70 0.15
CA GLU A 9 13.58 2.60 -0.89
C GLU A 9 14.70 3.25 -1.68
N LEU A 10 15.81 3.61 -1.04
CA LEU A 10 16.99 4.11 -1.75
C LEU A 10 17.57 3.03 -2.67
N ASN A 11 17.58 1.79 -2.23
CA ASN A 11 17.94 0.65 -3.06
C ASN A 11 16.92 0.43 -4.18
N PHE A 12 15.60 0.59 -3.91
CA PHE A 12 14.57 0.50 -4.93
C PHE A 12 14.81 1.53 -6.04
N TYR A 13 15.05 2.80 -5.73
CA TYR A 13 15.31 3.85 -6.73
C TYR A 13 16.55 3.55 -7.58
N LYS A 14 17.59 3.01 -6.97
CA LYS A 14 18.82 2.61 -7.64
C LYS A 14 18.55 1.46 -8.62
N TRP A 15 17.88 0.41 -8.18
CA TRP A 15 17.58 -0.76 -9.00
C TRP A 15 16.53 -0.48 -10.07
N GLU A 16 15.54 0.36 -9.78
CA GLU A 16 14.60 0.85 -10.78
C GLU A 16 15.32 1.53 -11.96
N LYS A 17 16.31 2.36 -11.67
CA LYS A 17 17.11 3.03 -12.69
C LYS A 17 17.96 2.03 -13.49
N GLU A 18 18.54 1.04 -12.81
CA GLU A 18 19.44 0.03 -13.43
C GLU A 18 18.65 -1.02 -14.21
N PHE A 19 17.50 -1.45 -13.69
CA PHE A 19 16.72 -2.59 -14.21
C PHE A 19 15.33 -2.17 -14.73
N LYS A 20 15.17 -0.94 -15.16
CA LYS A 20 13.88 -0.32 -15.52
C LYS A 20 12.93 -1.24 -16.28
N ASP A 21 13.44 -1.93 -17.31
CA ASP A 21 12.66 -2.78 -18.21
C ASP A 21 12.69 -4.27 -17.84
N LYS A 22 13.27 -4.62 -16.67
CA LYS A 22 13.28 -6.00 -16.18
C LYS A 22 12.04 -6.27 -15.32
N PRO A 23 11.52 -7.51 -15.33
CA PRO A 23 10.45 -7.91 -14.42
C PRO A 23 10.88 -7.72 -12.96
N TYR A 24 9.99 -7.14 -12.16
CA TYR A 24 10.16 -6.98 -10.71
C TYR A 24 9.08 -7.74 -9.94
N LEU A 25 7.81 -7.54 -10.27
CA LEU A 25 6.70 -8.24 -9.65
C LEU A 25 6.02 -9.17 -10.65
N ARG A 26 5.68 -10.36 -10.20
CA ARG A 26 4.90 -11.35 -10.94
C ARG A 26 3.71 -11.79 -10.11
N GLN A 27 2.54 -11.77 -10.70
CA GLN A 27 1.29 -12.16 -10.04
C GLN A 27 0.57 -13.20 -10.90
N PRO A 28 0.20 -14.37 -10.34
CA PRO A 28 -0.71 -15.28 -11.05
C PRO A 28 -2.12 -14.68 -11.10
N ILE A 29 -2.68 -14.62 -12.30
CA ILE A 29 -4.05 -14.18 -12.58
C ILE A 29 -4.70 -15.25 -13.45
N GLY A 30 -5.63 -16.03 -12.88
CA GLY A 30 -6.15 -17.21 -13.52
C GLY A 30 -5.03 -18.21 -13.84
N GLU A 31 -4.92 -18.65 -15.10
CA GLU A 31 -3.87 -19.58 -15.58
C GLU A 31 -2.61 -18.85 -16.09
N ALA A 32 -2.63 -17.51 -16.14
CA ALA A 32 -1.54 -16.70 -16.66
C ALA A 32 -0.72 -16.03 -15.56
N TRP A 33 0.49 -15.61 -15.91
CA TRP A 33 1.32 -14.75 -15.08
C TRP A 33 1.35 -13.35 -15.69
N GLU A 34 0.98 -12.34 -14.89
CA GLU A 34 1.18 -10.95 -15.24
C GLU A 34 2.43 -10.41 -14.55
N GLU A 35 3.22 -9.65 -15.31
CA GLU A 35 4.47 -9.08 -14.84
C GLU A 35 4.43 -7.55 -14.88
N TYR A 36 5.00 -6.94 -13.85
CA TYR A 36 5.34 -5.52 -13.84
C TYR A 36 6.85 -5.35 -13.76
N THR A 37 7.37 -4.49 -14.62
CA THR A 37 8.78 -4.11 -14.60
C THR A 37 9.07 -3.18 -13.42
N TRP A 38 10.35 -3.01 -13.08
CA TRP A 38 10.79 -2.03 -12.08
C TRP A 38 10.27 -0.62 -12.38
N GLY A 39 10.36 -0.19 -13.64
CA GLY A 39 9.88 1.12 -14.07
C GLY A 39 8.36 1.28 -13.94
N GLN A 40 7.59 0.24 -14.28
CA GLN A 40 6.13 0.27 -14.11
C GLN A 40 5.73 0.35 -12.64
N VAL A 41 6.38 -0.43 -11.77
CA VAL A 41 6.12 -0.39 -10.33
C VAL A 41 6.47 0.98 -9.75
N GLY A 42 7.60 1.55 -10.15
CA GLY A 42 8.02 2.88 -9.70
C GLY A 42 7.08 4.00 -10.15
N ASP A 43 6.58 3.96 -11.40
CA ASP A 43 5.60 4.94 -11.89
C ASP A 43 4.28 4.82 -11.12
N MET A 44 3.75 3.61 -10.96
CA MET A 44 2.51 3.38 -10.19
C MET A 44 2.65 3.82 -8.73
N ALA A 45 3.76 3.49 -8.08
CA ALA A 45 3.99 3.89 -6.69
C ALA A 45 4.05 5.42 -6.54
N ARG A 46 4.69 6.14 -7.48
CA ARG A 46 4.73 7.62 -7.47
C ARG A 46 3.37 8.24 -7.72
N ARG A 47 2.55 7.68 -8.60
CA ARG A 47 1.17 8.14 -8.83
C ARG A 47 0.29 7.92 -7.61
N LEU A 48 0.38 6.74 -6.97
CA LEU A 48 -0.30 6.47 -5.70
C LEU A 48 0.17 7.42 -4.59
N ALA A 49 1.48 7.69 -4.47
CA ALA A 49 2.01 8.64 -3.50
C ALA A 49 1.43 10.05 -3.71
N SER A 50 1.33 10.50 -4.97
CA SER A 50 0.67 11.76 -5.32
C SER A 50 -0.80 11.75 -4.92
N GLY A 51 -1.53 10.64 -5.20
CA GLY A 51 -2.91 10.45 -4.78
C GLY A 51 -3.09 10.49 -3.27
N LEU A 52 -2.24 9.81 -2.52
CA LEU A 52 -2.25 9.87 -1.05
C LEU A 52 -2.04 11.29 -0.52
N LYS A 53 -1.14 12.08 -1.14
CA LYS A 53 -0.94 13.49 -0.80
C LYS A 53 -2.17 14.35 -1.08
N SER A 54 -2.94 14.05 -2.13
CA SER A 54 -4.17 14.77 -2.47
C SER A 54 -5.31 14.58 -1.46
N LEU A 55 -5.23 13.54 -0.63
CA LEU A 55 -6.19 13.30 0.46
C LEU A 55 -6.02 14.28 1.64
N ASN A 56 -4.99 15.12 1.64
CA ASN A 56 -4.70 16.11 2.67
C ASN A 56 -4.63 15.52 4.09
N LEU A 57 -4.05 14.34 4.21
CA LEU A 57 -3.83 13.68 5.50
C LEU A 57 -2.79 14.43 6.34
N ARG A 58 -2.75 14.16 7.64
CA ARG A 58 -1.75 14.73 8.54
C ARG A 58 -0.31 14.38 8.12
N GLU A 59 0.66 15.13 8.61
CA GLU A 59 2.08 14.79 8.43
C GLU A 59 2.37 13.42 9.09
N SER A 60 3.18 12.61 8.42
CA SER A 60 3.49 11.23 8.84
C SER A 60 2.24 10.38 9.10
N ALA A 61 1.19 10.56 8.29
CA ALA A 61 -0.05 9.79 8.39
C ALA A 61 0.21 8.28 8.37
N HIS A 62 -0.60 7.54 9.09
CA HIS A 62 -0.55 6.08 9.14
C HIS A 62 -1.51 5.51 8.11
N ILE A 63 -1.00 4.73 7.17
CA ILE A 63 -1.79 4.17 6.08
C ILE A 63 -1.89 2.65 6.23
N GLY A 64 -3.10 2.18 6.45
CA GLY A 64 -3.37 0.75 6.60
C GLY A 64 -3.28 -0.01 5.27
N ILE A 65 -2.85 -1.28 5.33
CA ILE A 65 -2.97 -2.23 4.22
C ILE A 65 -3.65 -3.49 4.75
N TYR A 66 -4.90 -3.70 4.37
CA TYR A 66 -5.68 -4.88 4.75
C TYR A 66 -5.92 -5.77 3.52
N SER A 67 -4.99 -6.69 3.30
CA SER A 67 -4.97 -7.55 2.11
C SER A 67 -4.08 -8.76 2.31
N LYS A 68 -4.39 -9.89 1.63
CA LYS A 68 -3.40 -10.94 1.37
C LYS A 68 -2.31 -10.40 0.44
N ASN A 69 -1.15 -11.07 0.45
CA ASN A 69 -0.03 -10.70 -0.40
C ASN A 69 -0.43 -10.70 -1.88
N CYS A 70 -0.12 -9.60 -2.55
CA CYS A 70 -0.30 -9.38 -3.98
C CYS A 70 0.65 -8.25 -4.44
N ARG A 71 0.70 -8.02 -5.74
CA ARG A 71 1.56 -6.94 -6.29
C ARG A 71 1.10 -5.54 -5.85
N GLU A 72 -0.21 -5.33 -5.72
CA GLU A 72 -0.78 -4.06 -5.25
C GLU A 72 -0.36 -3.76 -3.82
N TRP A 73 -0.22 -4.80 -2.98
CA TRP A 73 0.29 -4.66 -1.61
C TRP A 73 1.70 -4.04 -1.61
N ILE A 74 2.62 -4.59 -2.43
CA ILE A 74 4.01 -4.11 -2.52
C ILE A 74 4.06 -2.68 -3.10
N ILE A 75 3.24 -2.40 -4.12
CA ILE A 75 3.19 -1.07 -4.74
C ILE A 75 2.63 -0.04 -3.75
N SER A 76 1.62 -0.41 -2.94
CA SER A 76 1.07 0.45 -1.90
C SER A 76 2.09 0.78 -0.81
N ASP A 77 2.84 -0.21 -0.34
CA ASP A 77 3.88 -0.02 0.68
C ASP A 77 4.96 0.96 0.20
N LEU A 78 5.44 0.79 -1.04
CA LEU A 78 6.36 1.74 -1.67
C LEU A 78 5.75 3.14 -1.77
N ALA A 79 4.49 3.26 -2.20
CA ALA A 79 3.81 4.54 -2.37
C ALA A 79 3.64 5.29 -1.04
N ILE A 80 3.32 4.56 0.03
CA ILE A 80 3.18 5.11 1.39
C ILE A 80 4.49 5.78 1.82
N VAL A 81 5.62 5.09 1.66
CA VAL A 81 6.93 5.65 2.01
C VAL A 81 7.33 6.80 1.09
N MET A 82 7.07 6.68 -0.23
CA MET A 82 7.31 7.77 -1.19
C MET A 82 6.49 9.03 -0.87
N ALA A 83 5.33 8.87 -0.24
CA ALA A 83 4.53 9.98 0.27
C ALA A 83 5.03 10.53 1.61
N GLY A 84 6.00 9.90 2.27
CA GLY A 84 6.48 10.27 3.61
C GLY A 84 5.48 9.90 4.70
N TYR A 85 4.76 8.80 4.52
CA TYR A 85 3.77 8.23 5.45
C TYR A 85 4.27 6.91 6.03
N VAL A 86 3.56 6.38 7.02
CA VAL A 86 3.91 5.16 7.74
C VAL A 86 2.97 4.02 7.31
N SER A 87 3.53 2.90 6.93
CA SER A 87 2.78 1.71 6.53
C SER A 87 2.30 0.92 7.76
N VAL A 88 1.01 0.54 7.78
CA VAL A 88 0.40 -0.25 8.87
C VAL A 88 -0.29 -1.48 8.26
N PRO A 89 0.46 -2.57 8.04
CA PRO A 89 -0.12 -3.78 7.51
C PRO A 89 -0.94 -4.54 8.55
N PHE A 90 -2.11 -5.03 8.13
CA PHE A 90 -3.01 -5.82 8.94
C PHE A 90 -3.09 -7.27 8.43
N PHE A 91 -3.28 -8.19 9.35
CA PHE A 91 -3.59 -9.57 8.99
C PHE A 91 -4.98 -9.66 8.34
N PRO A 92 -5.11 -10.26 7.14
CA PRO A 92 -6.39 -10.34 6.42
C PRO A 92 -7.42 -11.29 7.06
N SER A 93 -7.08 -11.89 8.19
CA SER A 93 -7.94 -12.75 9.00
C SER A 93 -8.63 -12.02 10.17
N LEU A 94 -8.34 -10.74 10.39
CA LEU A 94 -9.01 -9.95 11.41
C LEU A 94 -10.49 -9.78 11.04
N ASN A 95 -11.39 -9.90 12.03
CA ASN A 95 -12.79 -9.51 11.83
C ASN A 95 -12.94 -7.99 11.89
N GLY A 96 -14.12 -7.46 11.51
CA GLY A 96 -14.33 -6.02 11.41
C GLY A 96 -14.11 -5.25 12.70
N LYS A 97 -14.52 -5.80 13.85
CA LYS A 97 -14.34 -5.15 15.17
C LYS A 97 -12.88 -5.12 15.59
N GLU A 98 -12.15 -6.21 15.36
CA GLU A 98 -10.71 -6.27 15.62
C GLU A 98 -9.95 -5.29 14.71
N LEU A 99 -10.28 -5.26 13.43
CA LEU A 99 -9.67 -4.34 12.47
C LEU A 99 -9.93 -2.89 12.87
N SER A 100 -11.19 -2.51 13.12
CA SER A 100 -11.56 -1.16 13.57
C SER A 100 -10.84 -0.75 14.84
N TYR A 101 -10.83 -1.63 15.85
CA TYR A 101 -10.13 -1.37 17.10
C TYR A 101 -8.62 -1.12 16.91
N ILE A 102 -7.95 -1.96 16.10
CA ILE A 102 -6.51 -1.81 15.87
C ILE A 102 -6.23 -0.58 15.00
N MET A 103 -7.10 -0.23 14.05
CA MET A 103 -6.99 0.99 13.27
C MET A 103 -7.11 2.25 14.12
N ASP A 104 -8.08 2.28 15.04
CA ASP A 104 -8.25 3.38 15.99
C ASP A 104 -7.03 3.49 16.93
N TYR A 105 -6.55 2.37 17.47
CA TYR A 105 -5.36 2.32 18.31
C TYR A 105 -4.08 2.76 17.58
N GLY A 106 -3.99 2.46 16.32
CA GLY A 106 -2.86 2.80 15.44
C GLY A 106 -2.98 4.15 14.76
N ASP A 107 -4.01 4.96 15.07
CA ASP A 107 -4.29 6.26 14.43
C ASP A 107 -4.22 6.18 12.90
N VAL A 108 -4.92 5.19 12.30
CA VAL A 108 -4.90 4.98 10.85
C VAL A 108 -5.74 6.01 10.13
N ASP A 109 -5.14 6.72 9.17
CA ASP A 109 -5.74 7.86 8.47
C ASP A 109 -6.38 7.49 7.13
N ALA A 110 -5.92 6.41 6.49
CA ALA A 110 -6.47 5.88 5.23
C ALA A 110 -6.17 4.38 5.12
N LEU A 111 -6.88 3.66 4.25
CA LEU A 111 -6.79 2.21 4.15
C LEU A 111 -6.75 1.73 2.71
N PHE A 112 -5.75 0.91 2.38
CA PHE A 112 -5.77 0.05 1.19
C PHE A 112 -6.47 -1.26 1.53
N VAL A 113 -7.42 -1.67 0.70
CA VAL A 113 -8.19 -2.93 0.91
C VAL A 113 -8.26 -3.74 -0.36
N GLY A 114 -7.97 -5.04 -0.26
CA GLY A 114 -8.21 -5.94 -1.38
C GLY A 114 -7.72 -7.36 -1.15
N LYS A 115 -7.97 -8.24 -2.09
CA LYS A 115 -7.63 -9.66 -2.05
C LYS A 115 -8.00 -10.34 -0.72
N ILE A 116 -9.24 -10.08 -0.27
CA ILE A 116 -9.85 -10.62 0.95
C ILE A 116 -11.17 -11.32 0.61
N GLU A 117 -11.63 -12.23 1.45
CA GLU A 117 -12.93 -12.90 1.32
C GLU A 117 -14.00 -12.31 2.25
N THR A 118 -13.62 -11.43 3.17
CA THR A 118 -14.44 -11.00 4.31
C THR A 118 -15.00 -9.57 4.17
N TRP A 119 -15.02 -9.00 2.97
CA TRP A 119 -15.46 -7.60 2.78
C TRP A 119 -16.85 -7.33 3.35
N ASP A 120 -17.81 -8.23 3.07
CA ASP A 120 -19.17 -8.06 3.55
C ASP A 120 -19.33 -8.13 5.07
N GLU A 121 -18.38 -8.76 5.75
CA GLU A 121 -18.33 -8.87 7.21
C GLU A 121 -17.73 -7.63 7.87
N ILE A 122 -16.75 -6.99 7.21
CA ILE A 122 -15.98 -5.88 7.79
C ILE A 122 -16.45 -4.49 7.39
N LYS A 123 -17.11 -4.35 6.22
CA LYS A 123 -17.41 -3.04 5.61
C LYS A 123 -18.24 -2.10 6.51
N ASN A 124 -19.10 -2.67 7.38
CA ASN A 124 -19.97 -1.90 8.27
C ASN A 124 -19.27 -1.47 9.58
N ASP A 125 -18.10 -2.06 9.90
CA ASP A 125 -17.30 -1.70 11.06
C ASP A 125 -16.24 -0.63 10.70
N LEU A 126 -16.09 -0.30 9.40
CA LEU A 126 -15.20 0.77 8.94
C LEU A 126 -15.93 2.11 8.87
N SER A 127 -15.31 3.17 9.37
CA SER A 127 -15.85 4.53 9.30
C SER A 127 -16.17 4.95 7.86
N ASP A 128 -17.30 5.64 7.67
CA ASP A 128 -17.67 6.18 6.36
C ASP A 128 -16.76 7.32 5.90
N GLU A 129 -16.10 7.98 6.84
CA GLU A 129 -15.16 9.08 6.57
C GLU A 129 -13.75 8.58 6.24
N MET A 130 -13.45 7.28 6.47
CA MET A 130 -12.14 6.69 6.19
C MET A 130 -11.88 6.65 4.68
N PRO A 131 -10.85 7.32 4.17
CA PRO A 131 -10.43 7.17 2.79
C PRO A 131 -9.98 5.73 2.52
N ILE A 132 -10.63 5.06 1.59
CA ILE A 132 -10.30 3.68 1.18
C ILE A 132 -9.86 3.68 -0.28
N ILE A 133 -8.75 3.00 -0.57
CA ILE A 133 -8.30 2.68 -1.92
C ILE A 133 -8.43 1.16 -2.08
N ARG A 134 -9.34 0.74 -2.96
CA ARG A 134 -9.62 -0.68 -3.19
C ARG A 134 -8.76 -1.26 -4.30
N PHE A 135 -8.15 -2.42 -4.05
CA PHE A 135 -7.39 -3.17 -5.04
C PHE A 135 -8.33 -3.75 -6.12
N PRO A 136 -7.80 -4.11 -7.29
CA PRO A 136 -8.53 -4.89 -8.29
C PRO A 136 -9.05 -6.19 -7.67
N LYS A 137 -10.23 -6.62 -8.15
CA LYS A 137 -10.81 -7.88 -7.69
C LYS A 137 -9.96 -9.08 -8.13
N TYR A 138 -9.71 -9.98 -7.21
CA TYR A 138 -9.07 -11.26 -7.45
C TYR A 138 -10.10 -12.39 -7.46
N ASP A 139 -9.86 -13.44 -8.25
CA ASP A 139 -10.71 -14.61 -8.29
C ASP A 139 -10.80 -15.26 -6.89
N GLY A 140 -12.00 -15.65 -6.50
CA GLY A 140 -12.27 -16.21 -5.18
C GLY A 140 -12.25 -15.21 -4.02
N CYS A 141 -12.06 -13.91 -4.30
CA CYS A 141 -12.11 -12.86 -3.29
C CYS A 141 -13.37 -12.01 -3.40
N SER A 142 -13.70 -11.33 -2.30
CA SER A 142 -14.81 -10.37 -2.25
C SER A 142 -14.56 -9.19 -3.19
N ASP A 143 -15.65 -8.61 -3.69
CA ASP A 143 -15.62 -7.34 -4.41
C ASP A 143 -15.70 -6.19 -3.40
N VAL A 144 -14.62 -5.45 -3.22
CA VAL A 144 -14.60 -4.27 -2.35
C VAL A 144 -15.31 -3.13 -3.07
N THR A 145 -16.45 -2.69 -2.54
CA THR A 145 -17.36 -1.75 -3.21
C THR A 145 -17.27 -0.31 -2.70
N LYS A 146 -16.44 -0.04 -1.66
CA LYS A 146 -16.28 1.29 -1.04
C LYS A 146 -14.93 1.90 -1.41
N GLY A 147 -14.90 3.21 -1.58
CA GLY A 147 -13.66 3.98 -1.80
C GLY A 147 -13.25 4.12 -3.27
N TYR A 148 -12.04 4.61 -3.47
CA TYR A 148 -11.44 4.86 -4.77
C TYR A 148 -11.03 3.54 -5.44
N GLU A 149 -11.30 3.40 -6.72
CA GLU A 149 -10.84 2.25 -7.51
C GLU A 149 -9.35 2.41 -7.83
N TRP A 150 -8.58 1.32 -7.77
CA TRP A 150 -7.12 1.30 -7.91
C TRP A 150 -6.60 1.97 -9.19
N HIS A 151 -7.10 1.53 -10.34
CA HIS A 151 -6.62 2.05 -11.63
C HIS A 151 -7.08 3.48 -11.86
N GLU A 152 -8.31 3.81 -11.48
CA GLU A 152 -8.82 5.17 -11.55
C GLU A 152 -8.01 6.11 -10.65
N PHE A 153 -7.71 5.69 -9.42
CA PHE A 153 -6.92 6.49 -8.48
C PHE A 153 -5.50 6.74 -9.00
N ILE A 154 -4.84 5.72 -9.57
CA ILE A 154 -3.51 5.87 -10.20
C ILE A 154 -3.58 6.80 -11.41
N ASN A 155 -4.56 6.60 -12.30
CA ASN A 155 -4.62 7.32 -13.57
C ASN A 155 -5.00 8.81 -13.42
N ASN A 156 -5.67 9.16 -12.32
CA ASN A 156 -6.07 10.54 -12.03
C ASN A 156 -4.95 11.39 -11.39
N HIS A 157 -3.79 10.80 -11.12
CA HIS A 157 -2.68 11.51 -10.50
C HIS A 157 -1.40 11.38 -11.32
N ASP A 158 -0.70 12.48 -11.51
CA ASP A 158 0.65 12.48 -12.07
C ASP A 158 1.67 11.95 -11.04
N PRO A 159 2.76 11.31 -11.48
CA PRO A 159 3.80 10.82 -10.57
C PRO A 159 4.39 11.97 -9.72
N ILE A 160 4.49 11.76 -8.41
CA ILE A 160 5.13 12.73 -7.52
C ILE A 160 6.58 12.98 -7.96
N GLN A 161 6.94 14.25 -8.14
CA GLN A 161 8.25 14.63 -8.68
C GLN A 161 9.37 14.50 -7.65
N ASN A 162 9.06 14.77 -6.38
CA ASN A 162 10.01 14.74 -5.27
C ASN A 162 9.48 13.77 -4.20
N PRO A 163 9.62 12.45 -4.40
CA PRO A 163 9.22 11.47 -3.40
C PRO A 163 10.07 11.65 -2.14
N HIS A 164 9.50 11.30 -0.99
CA HIS A 164 10.22 11.31 0.27
C HIS A 164 11.50 10.46 0.15
N THR A 165 12.59 10.99 0.69
CA THR A 165 13.88 10.29 0.78
C THR A 165 14.04 9.79 2.21
N PRO A 166 13.74 8.52 2.50
CA PRO A 166 13.73 8.01 3.86
C PRO A 166 15.14 7.92 4.46
N LYS A 167 15.22 8.19 5.74
CA LYS A 167 16.43 8.00 6.57
C LYS A 167 16.28 6.73 7.40
N LEU A 168 17.37 6.13 7.82
CA LEU A 168 17.35 4.96 8.70
C LEU A 168 16.66 5.21 10.05
N SER A 169 16.53 6.47 10.45
CA SER A 169 15.83 6.88 11.68
C SER A 169 14.32 7.04 11.50
N ASP A 170 13.82 7.07 10.26
CA ASP A 170 12.42 7.30 10.00
C ASP A 170 11.59 6.05 10.33
N LEU A 171 10.40 6.27 10.87
CA LEU A 171 9.45 5.19 11.10
C LEU A 171 8.89 4.75 9.74
N TRP A 172 9.14 3.52 9.37
CA TRP A 172 8.66 2.96 8.11
C TRP A 172 7.31 2.27 8.29
N THR A 173 7.24 1.36 9.29
CA THR A 173 6.06 0.51 9.45
C THR A 173 5.74 0.26 10.92
N ILE A 174 4.45 0.11 11.21
CA ILE A 174 3.93 -0.33 12.51
C ILE A 174 3.27 -1.69 12.29
N ILE A 175 3.78 -2.73 12.93
CA ILE A 175 3.25 -4.09 12.81
C ILE A 175 2.63 -4.49 14.15
N PHE A 176 1.33 -4.77 14.13
CA PHE A 176 0.63 -5.32 15.28
C PHE A 176 0.82 -6.84 15.30
N THR A 177 1.23 -7.36 16.45
CA THR A 177 1.34 -8.81 16.69
C THR A 177 0.24 -9.24 17.65
N SER A 178 -0.18 -10.51 17.56
CA SER A 178 -1.02 -11.10 18.61
C SER A 178 -0.21 -11.06 19.91
N GLY A 179 -0.55 -10.14 20.81
CA GLY A 179 0.05 -10.11 22.12
C GLY A 179 -0.15 -11.45 22.85
N THR A 180 0.92 -12.02 23.36
CA THR A 180 0.87 -13.15 24.29
C THR A 180 0.61 -12.64 25.68
#